data_1f3c131444ad19c8d70b6e1aaebce0e3
#
_entry.id   1f3c131444ad19c8d70b6e1aaebce0e3
#
_cell.length_a   1.000
_cell.length_b   1.000
_cell.length_c   1.000
_cell.angle_alpha   90.00
_cell.angle_beta   90.00
_cell.angle_gamma   90.00
#
_symmetry.space_group_name_H-M   'P 1'
#
loop_
_entity.id
_entity.type
_entity.pdbx_description
1 polymer ?
#
loop_
_entity_poly.entity_id
_entity_poly.type
_entity_poly.pdbx_seq_one_letter_code
_entity_poly.pdbx_strand_id
1 'polypeptide(L)'
;YTTDLDFSNGSNKFNKKLPRIEKFDKFKINRTHVWFALKLFFINPSMFKQLKNDKPDIVHTIGLRSFQSVIAWYVSKKLKVPLIASDQGGLTTHPFLNESGLFLKILYRIQNFFIKKIIKDCTAISVANEYEKNIFLELNKQSRIKIIRNGVNLKTLVSKVNFKNKYKINTKFILFVGRFSKSKGIETLIHAFNIIQNKNKFPDVSLIIMG
;
A
#
# COMPACT_ATOMS: atom_id res chain seq x y z
N TYR A 1 14.87 -2.77 1.78
CA TYR A 1 14.95 -1.83 2.91
C TYR A 1 13.55 -1.55 3.46
N THR A 2 13.43 -1.47 4.77
CA THR A 2 12.16 -1.20 5.47
C THR A 2 12.41 -0.47 6.80
N THR A 3 11.35 -0.25 7.57
CA THR A 3 11.42 0.38 8.90
C THR A 3 11.34 -0.66 10.02
N ASP A 4 11.62 -0.23 11.25
CA ASP A 4 11.46 -1.02 12.48
C ASP A 4 10.09 -0.83 13.14
N LEU A 5 9.10 -0.35 12.39
CA LEU A 5 7.72 -0.26 12.83
C LEU A 5 7.02 -1.62 12.70
N ASP A 6 6.29 -1.96 13.74
CA ASP A 6 5.45 -3.15 13.79
C ASP A 6 3.97 -2.76 13.70
N PHE A 7 3.31 -3.28 12.68
CA PHE A 7 1.88 -3.03 12.42
C PHE A 7 1.00 -4.24 12.78
N SER A 8 1.58 -5.30 13.32
CA SER A 8 0.86 -6.57 13.57
C SER A 8 -0.40 -6.40 14.42
N ASN A 9 -0.43 -5.39 15.30
CA ASN A 9 -1.55 -5.12 16.19
C ASN A 9 -2.35 -3.86 15.81
N GLY A 10 -2.24 -3.39 14.56
CA GLY A 10 -2.94 -2.19 14.10
C GLY A 10 -2.43 -0.87 14.70
N SER A 11 -1.40 -0.89 15.50
CA SER A 11 -0.77 0.30 16.12
C SER A 11 0.65 0.48 15.58
N ASN A 12 1.01 1.75 15.29
CA ASN A 12 2.36 2.12 14.88
C ASN A 12 3.30 2.07 16.10
N LYS A 13 3.72 0.89 16.50
CA LYS A 13 4.68 0.72 17.62
C LYS A 13 6.05 0.38 17.06
N PHE A 14 7.07 0.99 17.66
CA PHE A 14 8.46 0.57 17.38
C PHE A 14 8.71 -0.77 18.05
N ASN A 15 9.14 -1.73 17.26
CA ASN A 15 9.56 -3.02 17.77
C ASN A 15 11.09 -3.11 17.76
N LYS A 16 11.70 -2.78 18.91
CA LYS A 16 13.15 -2.86 19.10
C LYS A 16 13.71 -4.28 19.02
N LYS A 17 12.84 -5.31 19.14
CA LYS A 17 13.22 -6.72 19.03
C LYS A 17 13.36 -7.18 17.59
N LEU A 18 12.85 -6.44 16.61
CA LEU A 18 13.03 -6.76 15.20
C LEU A 18 14.52 -6.67 14.82
N PRO A 19 15.09 -7.72 14.22
CA PRO A 19 16.49 -7.69 13.81
C PRO A 19 16.72 -6.60 12.76
N ARG A 20 17.82 -5.88 12.88
CA ARG A 20 18.19 -4.82 11.91
C ARG A 20 18.52 -5.39 10.54
N ILE A 21 19.10 -6.56 10.52
CA ILE A 21 19.39 -7.32 9.30
C ILE A 21 18.82 -8.72 9.49
N GLU A 22 17.99 -9.14 8.56
CA GLU A 22 17.42 -10.47 8.53
C GLU A 22 17.70 -11.07 7.16
N LYS A 23 18.28 -12.27 7.14
CA LYS A 23 18.63 -12.97 5.90
C LYS A 23 17.61 -14.06 5.64
N PHE A 24 17.08 -14.07 4.45
CA PHE A 24 16.30 -15.17 3.89
C PHE A 24 17.11 -15.82 2.77
N ASP A 25 16.70 -16.99 2.34
CA ASP A 25 17.43 -17.77 1.32
C ASP A 25 17.94 -16.94 0.14
N LYS A 26 17.08 -16.10 -0.45
CA LYS A 26 17.40 -15.33 -1.66
C LYS A 26 17.44 -13.81 -1.48
N PHE A 27 17.14 -13.30 -0.29
CA PHE A 27 17.09 -11.87 -0.06
C PHE A 27 17.43 -11.48 1.38
N LYS A 28 17.76 -10.22 1.57
CA LYS A 28 18.09 -9.62 2.87
C LYS A 28 17.10 -8.49 3.17
N ILE A 29 16.57 -8.48 4.38
CA ILE A 29 15.79 -7.35 4.90
C ILE A 29 16.71 -6.45 5.72
N ASN A 30 16.83 -5.19 5.33
CA ASN A 30 17.51 -4.15 6.10
C ASN A 30 16.47 -3.24 6.74
N ARG A 31 16.40 -3.20 8.09
CA ARG A 31 15.48 -2.34 8.85
C ARG A 31 16.22 -1.14 9.40
N THR A 32 15.69 0.04 9.16
CA THR A 32 16.20 1.28 9.70
C THR A 32 15.25 1.85 10.75
N HIS A 33 15.83 2.53 11.75
CA HIS A 33 15.05 3.16 12.80
C HIS A 33 14.30 4.37 12.26
N VAL A 34 13.03 4.47 12.62
CA VAL A 34 12.22 5.66 12.34
C VAL A 34 12.44 6.68 13.46
N TRP A 35 12.95 7.85 13.09
CA TRP A 35 13.19 8.95 14.03
C TRP A 35 11.92 9.71 14.37
N PHE A 36 11.03 9.84 13.37
CA PHE A 36 9.78 10.56 13.50
C PHE A 36 8.69 9.87 12.69
N ALA A 37 7.51 9.72 13.28
CA ALA A 37 6.33 9.15 12.65
C ALA A 37 5.14 10.08 12.84
N LEU A 38 4.52 10.51 11.74
CA LEU A 38 3.27 11.25 11.74
C LEU A 38 2.27 10.53 10.83
N LYS A 39 1.27 9.91 11.43
CA LYS A 39 0.31 9.07 10.72
C LYS A 39 1.05 7.99 9.90
N LEU A 40 0.95 8.02 8.57
CA LEU A 40 1.64 7.10 7.66
C LEU A 40 2.95 7.67 7.06
N PHE A 41 3.41 8.81 7.56
CA PHE A 41 4.65 9.41 7.12
C PHE A 41 5.77 9.12 8.13
N PHE A 42 6.76 8.34 7.71
CA PHE A 42 7.86 7.84 8.56
C PHE A 42 9.19 8.38 8.06
N ILE A 43 9.93 9.05 8.92
CA ILE A 43 11.24 9.63 8.61
C ILE A 43 12.33 8.73 9.20
N ASN A 44 13.16 8.12 8.35
CA ASN A 44 14.24 7.21 8.69
C ASN A 44 15.52 7.51 7.91
N PRO A 45 16.25 8.60 8.22
CA PRO A 45 17.38 9.08 7.41
C PRO A 45 18.54 8.11 7.29
N SER A 46 18.71 7.21 8.25
CA SER A 46 19.76 6.18 8.22
C SER A 46 19.66 5.24 7.01
N MET A 47 18.47 5.09 6.41
CA MET A 47 18.28 4.35 5.16
C MET A 47 19.12 4.91 4.01
N PHE A 48 19.29 6.24 3.96
CA PHE A 48 20.11 6.89 2.96
C PHE A 48 21.57 6.36 2.97
N LYS A 49 22.19 6.33 4.15
CA LYS A 49 23.57 5.85 4.30
C LYS A 49 23.71 4.38 3.92
N GLN A 50 22.76 3.54 4.36
CA GLN A 50 22.76 2.12 4.05
C GLN A 50 22.62 1.88 2.55
N LEU A 51 21.58 2.45 1.91
CA LEU A 51 21.31 2.25 0.49
C LEU A 51 22.48 2.76 -0.38
N LYS A 52 23.08 3.89 0.00
CA LYS A 52 24.26 4.42 -0.71
C LYS A 52 25.47 3.50 -0.59
N ASN A 53 25.71 2.94 0.59
CA ASN A 53 26.88 2.07 0.84
C ASN A 53 26.74 0.70 0.16
N ASP A 54 25.51 0.18 0.06
CA ASP A 54 25.25 -1.11 -0.59
C ASP A 54 25.39 -1.06 -2.12
N LYS A 55 25.48 0.15 -2.73
CA LYS A 55 25.70 0.39 -4.16
C LYS A 55 24.87 -0.53 -5.07
N PRO A 56 23.53 -0.50 -4.98
CA PRO A 56 22.67 -1.37 -5.78
C PRO A 56 22.81 -1.05 -7.27
N ASP A 57 22.66 -2.05 -8.13
CA ASP A 57 22.60 -1.88 -9.58
C ASP A 57 21.28 -1.29 -10.06
N ILE A 58 20.21 -1.48 -9.27
CA ILE A 58 18.87 -0.96 -9.52
C ILE A 58 18.18 -0.64 -8.20
N VAL A 59 17.38 0.41 -8.17
CA VAL A 59 16.56 0.77 -7.02
C VAL A 59 15.08 0.64 -7.39
N HIS A 60 14.31 -0.08 -6.58
CA HIS A 60 12.85 -0.17 -6.71
C HIS A 60 12.20 0.38 -5.45
N THR A 61 11.33 1.37 -5.60
CA THR A 61 10.57 1.96 -4.49
C THR A 61 9.08 1.71 -4.64
N ILE A 62 8.40 1.47 -3.52
CA ILE A 62 6.95 1.21 -3.47
C ILE A 62 6.30 2.24 -2.53
N GLY A 63 5.23 2.89 -3.02
CA GLY A 63 4.50 3.90 -2.27
C GLY A 63 5.14 5.29 -2.35
N LEU A 64 4.83 6.03 -3.40
CA LEU A 64 5.49 7.29 -3.75
C LEU A 64 5.33 8.42 -2.71
N ARG A 65 4.31 8.34 -1.84
CA ARG A 65 4.11 9.32 -0.75
C ARG A 65 4.99 9.08 0.48
N SER A 66 5.96 8.19 0.39
CA SER A 66 6.84 7.86 1.50
C SER A 66 8.15 8.64 1.46
N PHE A 67 8.72 8.91 2.63
CA PHE A 67 10.06 9.47 2.75
C PHE A 67 11.12 8.52 2.16
N GLN A 68 10.89 7.21 2.25
CA GLN A 68 11.73 6.18 1.67
C GLN A 68 11.86 6.33 0.15
N SER A 69 10.78 6.71 -0.54
CA SER A 69 10.81 6.96 -1.98
C SER A 69 11.63 8.20 -2.35
N VAL A 70 11.65 9.22 -1.50
CA VAL A 70 12.53 10.38 -1.68
C VAL A 70 14.00 9.97 -1.53
N ILE A 71 14.32 9.13 -0.54
CA ILE A 71 15.67 8.57 -0.37
C ILE A 71 16.06 7.74 -1.60
N ALA A 72 15.17 6.83 -2.03
CA ALA A 72 15.40 5.98 -3.20
C ALA A 72 15.72 6.81 -4.45
N TRP A 73 14.91 7.84 -4.71
CA TRP A 73 15.11 8.77 -5.82
C TRP A 73 16.47 9.51 -5.72
N TYR A 74 16.78 10.06 -4.55
CA TYR A 74 18.03 10.81 -4.38
C TYR A 74 19.26 9.92 -4.52
N VAL A 75 19.24 8.71 -3.94
CA VAL A 75 20.36 7.77 -4.02
C VAL A 75 20.54 7.24 -5.44
N SER A 76 19.46 6.89 -6.15
CA SER A 76 19.54 6.43 -7.53
C SER A 76 20.18 7.48 -8.45
N LYS A 77 19.82 8.75 -8.28
CA LYS A 77 20.48 9.86 -9.01
C LYS A 77 21.95 9.99 -8.67
N LYS A 78 22.30 9.91 -7.38
CA LYS A 78 23.69 10.05 -6.93
C LYS A 78 24.57 8.91 -7.42
N LEU A 79 24.06 7.69 -7.46
CA LEU A 79 24.77 6.50 -7.93
C LEU A 79 24.65 6.29 -9.45
N LYS A 80 23.79 7.07 -10.14
CA LYS A 80 23.47 6.95 -11.57
C LYS A 80 22.92 5.56 -11.94
N VAL A 81 22.10 4.98 -11.06
CA VAL A 81 21.46 3.68 -11.25
C VAL A 81 19.98 3.82 -11.60
N PRO A 82 19.37 2.88 -12.34
CA PRO A 82 17.97 2.92 -12.66
C PRO A 82 17.08 2.96 -11.42
N LEU A 83 16.03 3.79 -11.46
CA LEU A 83 14.96 3.83 -10.47
C LEU A 83 13.67 3.28 -11.07
N ILE A 84 13.12 2.25 -10.47
CA ILE A 84 11.75 1.77 -10.72
C ILE A 84 10.84 2.30 -9.63
N ALA A 85 9.73 2.90 -10.01
CA ALA A 85 8.73 3.39 -9.08
C ALA A 85 7.46 2.55 -9.18
N SER A 86 6.89 2.15 -8.06
CA SER A 86 5.57 1.51 -8.00
C SER A 86 4.67 2.25 -7.03
N ASP A 87 3.40 2.33 -7.38
CA ASP A 87 2.38 2.82 -6.47
C ASP A 87 1.26 1.77 -6.37
N GLN A 88 0.70 1.60 -5.19
CA GLN A 88 -0.38 0.67 -4.93
C GLN A 88 -1.59 1.45 -4.39
N GLY A 89 -2.06 2.40 -5.18
CA GLY A 89 -3.18 3.26 -4.84
C GLY A 89 -2.83 4.45 -3.93
N GLY A 90 -1.58 4.63 -3.53
CA GLY A 90 -1.16 5.70 -2.61
C GLY A 90 -1.38 7.11 -3.13
N LEU A 91 -1.39 7.32 -4.45
CA LEU A 91 -1.66 8.62 -5.06
C LEU A 91 -3.13 9.03 -4.95
N THR A 92 -4.05 8.08 -5.02
CA THR A 92 -5.49 8.32 -5.15
C THR A 92 -6.31 7.93 -3.93
N THR A 93 -5.88 6.91 -3.20
CA THR A 93 -6.66 6.32 -2.10
C THR A 93 -6.01 6.50 -0.74
N HIS A 94 -5.04 7.42 -0.61
CA HIS A 94 -4.41 7.68 0.67
C HIS A 94 -5.45 8.18 1.69
N PRO A 95 -5.56 7.54 2.88
CA PRO A 95 -6.70 7.78 3.79
C PRO A 95 -6.80 9.21 4.30
N PHE A 96 -5.72 9.97 4.26
CA PHE A 96 -5.66 11.33 4.79
C PHE A 96 -5.69 12.43 3.72
N LEU A 97 -5.95 12.10 2.44
CA LEU A 97 -6.00 13.11 1.36
C LEU A 97 -7.09 14.16 1.57
N ASN A 98 -8.18 13.80 2.23
CA ASN A 98 -9.33 14.66 2.46
C ASN A 98 -9.30 15.38 3.82
N GLU A 99 -8.22 15.23 4.60
CA GLU A 99 -8.10 15.94 5.86
C GLU A 99 -7.76 17.43 5.63
N SER A 100 -8.46 18.34 6.34
CA SER A 100 -8.46 19.76 6.06
C SER A 100 -7.46 20.62 6.84
N GLY A 101 -6.61 20.03 7.68
CA GLY A 101 -5.63 20.80 8.48
C GLY A 101 -4.56 21.49 7.64
N LEU A 102 -4.27 22.77 7.94
CA LEU A 102 -3.25 23.57 7.22
C LEU A 102 -1.89 22.88 7.14
N PHE A 103 -1.45 22.28 8.24
CA PHE A 103 -0.19 21.53 8.31
C PHE A 103 -0.16 20.35 7.34
N LEU A 104 -1.24 19.58 7.25
CA LEU A 104 -1.34 18.45 6.32
C LEU A 104 -1.35 18.92 4.87
N LYS A 105 -2.02 20.04 4.56
CA LYS A 105 -1.99 20.63 3.21
C LYS A 105 -0.57 21.00 2.80
N ILE A 106 0.22 21.59 3.70
CA ILE A 106 1.63 21.93 3.45
C ILE A 106 2.45 20.64 3.23
N LEU A 107 2.28 19.64 4.09
CA LEU A 107 2.97 18.35 3.97
C LEU A 107 2.67 17.68 2.63
N TYR A 108 1.40 17.66 2.21
CA TYR A 108 1.02 17.10 0.91
C TYR A 108 1.56 17.91 -0.27
N ARG A 109 1.66 19.23 -0.15
CA ARG A 109 2.30 20.07 -1.19
C ARG A 109 3.77 19.70 -1.36
N ILE A 110 4.50 19.52 -0.26
CA ILE A 110 5.89 19.08 -0.27
C ILE A 110 6.01 17.66 -0.86
N GLN A 111 5.17 16.71 -0.42
CA GLN A 111 5.15 15.37 -0.98
C GLN A 111 4.88 15.37 -2.49
N ASN A 112 3.89 16.13 -2.95
CA ASN A 112 3.54 16.22 -4.36
C ASN A 112 4.70 16.79 -5.20
N PHE A 113 5.49 17.72 -4.66
CA PHE A 113 6.71 18.19 -5.32
C PHE A 113 7.70 17.05 -5.55
N PHE A 114 7.98 16.23 -4.52
CA PHE A 114 8.88 15.09 -4.66
C PHE A 114 8.30 13.99 -5.56
N ILE A 115 7.00 13.70 -5.48
CA ILE A 115 6.33 12.74 -6.35
C ILE A 115 6.53 13.11 -7.82
N LYS A 116 6.31 14.37 -8.19
CA LYS A 116 6.53 14.86 -9.56
C LYS A 116 8.00 14.69 -9.99
N LYS A 117 8.96 14.93 -9.09
CA LYS A 117 10.38 14.71 -9.37
C LYS A 117 10.70 13.23 -9.56
N ILE A 118 10.19 12.35 -8.70
CA ILE A 118 10.37 10.90 -8.81
C ILE A 118 9.80 10.39 -10.13
N ILE A 119 8.55 10.76 -10.47
CA ILE A 119 7.89 10.35 -11.72
C ILE A 119 8.65 10.83 -12.96
N LYS A 120 9.20 12.05 -12.91
CA LYS A 120 9.99 12.60 -14.02
C LYS A 120 11.31 11.87 -14.22
N ASP A 121 11.99 11.53 -13.12
CA ASP A 121 13.37 11.04 -13.13
C ASP A 121 13.46 9.50 -13.12
N CYS A 122 12.39 8.78 -12.78
CA CYS A 122 12.41 7.32 -12.76
C CYS A 122 12.56 6.72 -14.17
N THR A 123 13.22 5.57 -14.23
CA THR A 123 13.46 4.82 -15.48
C THR A 123 12.17 4.17 -15.97
N ALA A 124 11.35 3.65 -15.04
CA ALA A 124 10.05 3.07 -15.34
C ALA A 124 9.11 3.13 -14.12
N ILE A 125 7.82 3.05 -14.40
CA ILE A 125 6.76 2.97 -13.40
C ILE A 125 6.02 1.64 -13.56
N SER A 126 5.85 0.93 -12.45
CA SER A 126 5.02 -0.28 -12.39
C SER A 126 3.70 0.05 -11.70
N VAL A 127 2.60 -0.31 -12.33
CA VAL A 127 1.23 -0.11 -11.83
C VAL A 127 0.44 -1.41 -11.88
N ALA A 128 -0.59 -1.54 -11.04
CA ALA A 128 -1.37 -2.77 -10.96
C ALA A 128 -2.49 -2.87 -12.01
N ASN A 129 -2.95 -1.74 -12.56
CA ASN A 129 -4.10 -1.68 -13.46
C ASN A 129 -4.07 -0.46 -14.38
N GLU A 130 -4.99 -0.43 -15.36
CA GLU A 130 -5.10 0.69 -16.34
C GLU A 130 -5.51 2.01 -15.67
N TYR A 131 -6.32 1.97 -14.61
CA TYR A 131 -6.74 3.18 -13.90
C TYR A 131 -5.54 3.92 -13.31
N GLU A 132 -4.66 3.20 -12.61
CA GLU A 132 -3.41 3.77 -12.09
C GLU A 132 -2.50 4.28 -13.22
N LYS A 133 -2.39 3.53 -14.32
CA LYS A 133 -1.62 3.96 -15.48
C LYS A 133 -2.07 5.33 -16.00
N ASN A 134 -3.38 5.53 -16.14
CA ASN A 134 -3.92 6.80 -16.63
C ASN A 134 -3.58 7.97 -15.70
N ILE A 135 -3.65 7.78 -14.37
CA ILE A 135 -3.25 8.79 -13.38
C ILE A 135 -1.78 9.20 -13.57
N PHE A 136 -0.88 8.22 -13.76
CA PHE A 136 0.53 8.53 -13.98
C PHE A 136 0.77 9.24 -15.31
N LEU A 137 0.03 8.92 -16.36
CA LEU A 137 0.12 9.60 -17.66
C LEU A 137 -0.39 11.05 -17.58
N GLU A 138 -1.39 11.33 -16.75
CA GLU A 138 -1.82 12.71 -16.47
C GLU A 138 -0.72 13.53 -15.77
N LEU A 139 0.04 12.90 -14.87
CA LEU A 139 1.14 13.54 -14.16
C LEU A 139 2.38 13.75 -15.04
N ASN A 140 2.67 12.81 -15.94
CA ASN A 140 3.75 12.90 -16.92
C ASN A 140 3.48 11.99 -18.12
N LYS A 141 3.10 12.58 -19.24
CA LYS A 141 2.77 11.86 -20.50
C LYS A 141 3.93 11.03 -21.08
N GLN A 142 5.17 11.36 -20.73
CA GLN A 142 6.37 10.66 -21.23
C GLN A 142 6.80 9.49 -20.32
N SER A 143 6.06 9.17 -19.27
CA SER A 143 6.41 8.09 -18.34
C SER A 143 6.40 6.73 -19.04
N ARG A 144 7.44 5.93 -18.79
CA ARG A 144 7.50 4.52 -19.21
C ARG A 144 6.75 3.68 -18.18
N ILE A 145 5.50 3.34 -18.48
CA ILE A 145 4.62 2.62 -17.56
C ILE A 145 4.44 1.17 -18.02
N LYS A 146 4.58 0.24 -17.07
CA LYS A 146 4.27 -1.19 -17.24
C LYS A 146 3.21 -1.61 -16.26
N ILE A 147 2.19 -2.31 -16.75
CA ILE A 147 1.17 -2.91 -15.88
C ILE A 147 1.70 -4.27 -15.43
N ILE A 148 1.91 -4.39 -14.13
CA ILE A 148 2.29 -5.63 -13.47
C ILE A 148 1.25 -5.88 -12.37
N ARG A 149 0.33 -6.80 -12.65
CA ARG A 149 -0.77 -7.14 -11.73
C ARG A 149 -0.24 -7.85 -10.49
N ASN A 150 -0.95 -7.68 -9.37
CA ASN A 150 -0.61 -8.38 -8.14
C ASN A 150 -0.73 -9.90 -8.34
N GLY A 151 0.28 -10.62 -7.91
CA GLY A 151 0.31 -12.07 -7.94
C GLY A 151 -0.53 -12.69 -6.83
N VAL A 152 -1.05 -13.88 -7.08
CA VAL A 152 -1.77 -14.71 -6.10
C VAL A 152 -1.09 -16.06 -5.99
N ASN A 153 -0.89 -16.54 -4.77
CA ASN A 153 -0.37 -17.89 -4.56
C ASN A 153 -1.49 -18.91 -4.77
N LEU A 154 -1.49 -19.56 -5.92
CA LEU A 154 -2.51 -20.55 -6.29
C LEU A 154 -2.57 -21.75 -5.32
N LYS A 155 -1.46 -22.12 -4.68
CA LYS A 155 -1.45 -23.20 -3.70
C LYS A 155 -2.30 -22.90 -2.46
N THR A 156 -2.45 -21.63 -2.11
CA THR A 156 -3.29 -21.19 -0.98
C THR A 156 -4.77 -21.13 -1.31
N LEU A 157 -5.14 -21.13 -2.60
CA LEU A 157 -6.53 -21.06 -3.05
C LEU A 157 -7.22 -22.44 -3.06
N VAL A 158 -6.47 -23.54 -2.96
CA VAL A 158 -7.01 -24.89 -2.98
C VAL A 158 -7.36 -25.32 -1.56
N SER A 159 -8.37 -24.68 -0.97
CA SER A 159 -8.95 -25.16 0.29
C SER A 159 -10.12 -26.10 -0.01
N LYS A 160 -10.05 -27.34 0.46
CA LYS A 160 -11.17 -28.31 0.41
C LYS A 160 -12.21 -28.03 1.50
N VAL A 161 -12.08 -26.95 2.27
CA VAL A 161 -12.98 -26.62 3.37
C VAL A 161 -14.27 -26.03 2.81
N ASN A 162 -15.40 -26.68 3.05
CA ASN A 162 -16.70 -26.12 2.75
C ASN A 162 -16.99 -24.96 3.73
N PHE A 163 -16.99 -23.75 3.23
CA PHE A 163 -17.23 -22.54 4.01
C PHE A 163 -18.56 -22.56 4.77
N LYS A 164 -19.63 -23.01 4.11
CA LYS A 164 -20.95 -23.12 4.73
C LYS A 164 -20.94 -24.05 5.95
N ASN A 165 -20.34 -25.22 5.80
CA ASN A 165 -20.27 -26.20 6.88
C ASN A 165 -19.40 -25.68 8.04
N LYS A 166 -18.27 -25.06 7.74
CA LYS A 166 -17.36 -24.52 8.76
C LYS A 166 -18.04 -23.46 9.63
N TYR A 167 -18.85 -22.59 9.05
CA TYR A 167 -19.50 -21.50 9.75
C TYR A 167 -20.99 -21.74 10.03
N LYS A 168 -21.50 -22.98 9.81
CA LYS A 168 -22.90 -23.39 10.03
C LYS A 168 -23.91 -22.48 9.33
N ILE A 169 -23.63 -22.12 8.08
CA ILE A 169 -24.47 -21.22 7.27
C ILE A 169 -25.46 -22.07 6.49
N ASN A 170 -26.74 -21.97 6.84
CA ASN A 170 -27.83 -22.74 6.22
C ASN A 170 -28.61 -21.96 5.16
N THR A 171 -28.33 -20.66 5.00
CA THR A 171 -29.00 -19.76 4.06
C THR A 171 -28.16 -19.51 2.81
N LYS A 172 -28.77 -18.87 1.80
CA LYS A 172 -28.02 -18.15 0.79
C LYS A 172 -27.36 -16.94 1.45
N PHE A 173 -26.22 -16.50 0.92
CA PHE A 173 -25.53 -15.37 1.53
C PHE A 173 -24.81 -14.49 0.53
N ILE A 174 -24.66 -13.22 0.89
CA ILE A 174 -23.75 -12.27 0.31
C ILE A 174 -22.51 -12.22 1.21
N LEU A 175 -21.32 -12.44 0.66
CA LEU A 175 -20.07 -12.40 1.42
C LEU A 175 -19.30 -11.12 1.09
N PHE A 176 -19.02 -10.33 2.12
CA PHE A 176 -18.03 -9.26 2.07
C PHE A 176 -16.76 -9.72 2.77
N VAL A 177 -15.61 -9.55 2.11
CA VAL A 177 -14.28 -9.79 2.69
C VAL A 177 -13.44 -8.53 2.56
N GLY A 178 -12.97 -7.98 3.68
CA GLY A 178 -12.14 -6.78 3.65
C GLY A 178 -11.98 -6.12 5.02
N ARG A 179 -10.97 -5.27 5.16
CA ARG A 179 -10.75 -4.52 6.41
C ARG A 179 -11.98 -3.69 6.79
N PHE A 180 -12.30 -3.65 8.07
CA PHE A 180 -13.38 -2.82 8.61
C PHE A 180 -12.93 -1.36 8.64
N SER A 181 -13.07 -0.70 7.50
CA SER A 181 -12.71 0.70 7.34
C SER A 181 -13.73 1.43 6.46
N LYS A 182 -13.89 2.72 6.69
CA LYS A 182 -14.80 3.58 5.93
C LYS A 182 -14.54 3.53 4.42
N SER A 183 -13.26 3.40 4.02
CA SER A 183 -12.86 3.31 2.60
C SER A 183 -13.34 2.03 1.90
N LYS A 184 -13.78 1.01 2.65
CA LYS A 184 -14.33 -0.24 2.10
C LYS A 184 -15.85 -0.25 1.97
N GLY A 185 -16.52 0.82 2.39
CA GLY A 185 -17.95 1.01 2.18
C GLY A 185 -18.85 0.04 2.94
N ILE A 186 -18.42 -0.50 4.08
CA ILE A 186 -19.19 -1.48 4.87
C ILE A 186 -20.52 -0.88 5.31
N GLU A 187 -20.54 0.36 5.78
CA GLU A 187 -21.76 1.06 6.18
C GLU A 187 -22.76 1.13 5.02
N THR A 188 -22.27 1.50 3.83
CA THR A 188 -23.08 1.54 2.61
C THR A 188 -23.66 0.16 2.26
N LEU A 189 -22.84 -0.90 2.40
CA LEU A 189 -23.28 -2.27 2.16
C LEU A 189 -24.38 -2.69 3.14
N ILE A 190 -24.22 -2.41 4.43
CA ILE A 190 -25.21 -2.72 5.47
C ILE A 190 -26.51 -1.97 5.20
N HIS A 191 -26.46 -0.68 4.88
CA HIS A 191 -27.63 0.10 4.52
C HIS A 191 -28.35 -0.45 3.28
N ALA A 192 -27.61 -0.78 2.22
CA ALA A 192 -28.16 -1.36 1.01
C ALA A 192 -28.84 -2.72 1.30
N PHE A 193 -28.19 -3.56 2.10
CA PHE A 193 -28.74 -4.84 2.50
C PHE A 193 -30.03 -4.68 3.33
N ASN A 194 -30.06 -3.73 4.26
CA ASN A 194 -31.26 -3.43 5.06
C ASN A 194 -32.45 -2.98 4.19
N ILE A 195 -32.22 -2.15 3.17
CA ILE A 195 -33.24 -1.75 2.20
C ILE A 195 -33.83 -2.98 1.46
N ILE A 196 -32.98 -3.94 1.10
CA ILE A 196 -33.41 -5.16 0.40
C ILE A 196 -34.27 -6.04 1.33
N GLN A 197 -33.84 -6.20 2.59
CA GLN A 197 -34.53 -6.97 3.60
C GLN A 197 -35.91 -6.37 3.94
N ASN A 198 -35.96 -5.05 4.16
CA ASN A 198 -37.23 -4.35 4.46
C ASN A 198 -38.27 -4.44 3.32
N LYS A 199 -37.82 -4.62 2.08
CA LYS A 199 -38.69 -4.87 0.93
C LYS A 199 -39.12 -6.34 0.77
N ASN A 200 -38.70 -7.20 1.68
CA ASN A 200 -38.96 -8.64 1.70
C ASN A 200 -38.66 -9.38 0.37
N LYS A 201 -37.72 -8.84 -0.42
CA LYS A 201 -37.39 -9.39 -1.75
C LYS A 201 -36.58 -10.68 -1.68
N PHE A 202 -35.76 -10.82 -0.62
CA PHE A 202 -34.86 -11.95 -0.43
C PHE A 202 -34.79 -12.37 1.05
N PRO A 203 -35.89 -12.90 1.64
CA PRO A 203 -35.96 -13.19 3.08
C PRO A 203 -34.92 -14.23 3.53
N ASP A 204 -34.54 -15.15 2.64
CA ASP A 204 -33.63 -16.27 2.96
C ASP A 204 -32.15 -15.96 2.67
N VAL A 205 -31.80 -14.67 2.49
CA VAL A 205 -30.43 -14.27 2.22
C VAL A 205 -29.82 -13.58 3.44
N SER A 206 -28.66 -14.03 3.87
CA SER A 206 -27.86 -13.43 4.95
C SER A 206 -26.72 -12.59 4.41
N LEU A 207 -26.34 -11.54 5.13
CA LEU A 207 -25.09 -10.80 4.87
C LEU A 207 -24.01 -11.27 5.83
N ILE A 208 -22.91 -11.78 5.28
CA ILE A 208 -21.74 -12.22 6.05
C ILE A 208 -20.61 -11.22 5.80
N ILE A 209 -20.07 -10.68 6.90
CA ILE A 209 -19.01 -9.70 6.86
C ILE A 209 -17.78 -10.30 7.55
N MET A 210 -16.65 -10.37 6.83
CA MET A 210 -15.39 -10.92 7.29
C MET A 210 -14.27 -9.90 7.09
N GLY A 211 -13.45 -9.64 8.15
CA GLY A 211 -12.35 -8.68 8.10
C GLY A 211 -11.28 -8.92 9.14
#